data_73e89baaa69cd98ea14088bb5ae5861b
#
_entry.id   73e89baaa69cd98ea14088bb5ae5861b
#
_cell.length_a   1.000
_cell.length_b   1.000
_cell.length_c   1.000
_cell.angle_alpha   90.00
_cell.angle_beta   90.00
_cell.angle_gamma   90.00
#
_symmetry.space_group_name_H-M   'P 1'
#
loop_
_entity.id
_entity.type
_entity.pdbx_description
1 polymer ?
#
loop_
_entity_poly.entity_id
_entity_poly.type
_entity_poly.pdbx_seq_one_letter_code
_entity_poly.pdbx_strand_id
1 'polypeptide(L)'
;MRLDVFQKFLTRLSPREKVIFYIASFFLGLTIFKFVIIEPIFLKTESIDKQIKEKKVILKKDLHLLSLKEFISQEMDKYSPYFSKKMPKEKATTQLLKEIEKLAKQAGVYLVYIRPGSVEEKDFFQKHTINLRCEGNMYQLVSFFHSLESAQKLFTIEKYSLSPKSPGSEILQCRMTVLAMLVYR
;
A
#
# COMPACT_ATOMS: atom_id res chain seq x y z
N MET A 1 -58.96 -22.82 -28.28
CA MET A 1 -59.81 -23.78 -27.57
C MET A 1 -60.11 -23.42 -26.10
N ARG A 2 -59.73 -22.21 -25.62
CA ARG A 2 -60.10 -21.72 -24.28
C ARG A 2 -61.00 -20.49 -24.26
N LEU A 3 -61.14 -19.82 -25.37
CA LEU A 3 -61.98 -18.62 -25.47
C LEU A 3 -63.50 -18.91 -25.58
N ASP A 4 -63.82 -20.05 -26.16
CA ASP A 4 -65.24 -20.48 -26.35
C ASP A 4 -65.93 -20.85 -25.01
N VAL A 5 -65.16 -21.31 -24.03
CA VAL A 5 -65.65 -21.64 -22.69
C VAL A 5 -65.99 -20.37 -21.90
N PHE A 6 -65.22 -19.32 -22.11
CA PHE A 6 -65.40 -18.00 -21.47
C PHE A 6 -66.63 -17.30 -21.99
N GLN A 7 -66.88 -17.37 -23.32
CA GLN A 7 -68.06 -16.74 -23.95
C GLN A 7 -69.35 -17.45 -23.48
N LYS A 8 -69.33 -18.80 -23.37
CA LYS A 8 -70.51 -19.57 -22.86
C LYS A 8 -70.82 -19.30 -21.39
N PHE A 9 -69.80 -18.93 -20.60
CA PHE A 9 -70.02 -18.56 -19.20
C PHE A 9 -70.64 -17.17 -19.06
N LEU A 10 -70.18 -16.21 -19.87
CA LEU A 10 -70.69 -14.84 -19.90
C LEU A 10 -72.17 -14.75 -20.40
N THR A 11 -72.63 -15.64 -21.25
CA THR A 11 -74.02 -15.65 -21.75
C THR A 11 -75.07 -16.20 -20.77
N ARG A 12 -74.63 -16.96 -19.73
CA ARG A 12 -75.51 -17.55 -18.67
C ARG A 12 -75.68 -16.66 -17.47
N LEU A 13 -74.95 -15.54 -17.33
CA LEU A 13 -74.98 -14.64 -16.19
C LEU A 13 -76.14 -13.65 -16.29
N SER A 14 -76.84 -13.41 -15.20
CA SER A 14 -77.86 -12.37 -15.05
C SER A 14 -77.26 -10.97 -15.33
N PRO A 15 -77.98 -9.99 -15.83
CA PRO A 15 -77.48 -8.66 -16.13
C PRO A 15 -76.83 -7.99 -14.93
N ARG A 16 -77.21 -8.31 -13.71
CA ARG A 16 -76.59 -7.83 -12.47
C ARG A 16 -75.22 -8.49 -12.21
N GLU A 17 -75.08 -9.77 -12.51
CA GLU A 17 -73.83 -10.49 -12.33
C GLU A 17 -72.76 -10.08 -13.34
N LYS A 18 -73.15 -9.69 -14.54
CA LYS A 18 -72.25 -9.15 -15.56
C LYS A 18 -71.59 -7.86 -15.10
N VAL A 19 -72.33 -6.96 -14.46
CA VAL A 19 -71.77 -5.70 -13.94
C VAL A 19 -70.71 -5.97 -12.87
N ILE A 20 -71.02 -6.89 -11.95
CA ILE A 20 -70.08 -7.27 -10.87
C ILE A 20 -68.82 -7.91 -11.46
N PHE A 21 -68.96 -8.74 -12.45
CA PHE A 21 -67.83 -9.39 -13.15
C PHE A 21 -66.93 -8.37 -13.86
N TYR A 22 -67.48 -7.37 -14.54
CA TYR A 22 -66.71 -6.31 -15.16
C TYR A 22 -65.96 -5.44 -14.15
N ILE A 23 -66.62 -5.12 -13.02
CA ILE A 23 -65.98 -4.38 -11.93
C ILE A 23 -64.84 -5.17 -11.36
N ALA A 24 -65.02 -6.47 -11.06
CA ALA A 24 -63.99 -7.35 -10.53
C ALA A 24 -62.81 -7.50 -11.50
N SER A 25 -63.11 -7.70 -12.79
CA SER A 25 -62.08 -7.78 -13.85
C SER A 25 -61.29 -6.48 -13.99
N PHE A 26 -61.93 -5.32 -13.88
CA PHE A 26 -61.28 -4.01 -13.90
C PHE A 26 -60.31 -3.84 -12.71
N PHE A 27 -60.74 -4.18 -11.51
CA PHE A 27 -59.87 -4.15 -10.29
C PHE A 27 -58.72 -5.13 -10.41
N LEU A 28 -58.94 -6.32 -10.97
CA LEU A 28 -57.87 -7.30 -11.20
C LEU A 28 -56.86 -6.76 -12.22
N GLY A 29 -57.32 -6.15 -13.30
CA GLY A 29 -56.47 -5.51 -14.29
C GLY A 29 -55.61 -4.37 -13.73
N LEU A 30 -56.23 -3.52 -12.88
CA LEU A 30 -55.52 -2.45 -12.17
C LEU A 30 -54.44 -3.00 -11.22
N THR A 31 -54.72 -4.10 -10.52
CA THR A 31 -53.78 -4.73 -9.60
C THR A 31 -52.58 -5.32 -10.35
N ILE A 32 -52.82 -6.00 -11.47
CA ILE A 32 -51.78 -6.54 -12.34
C ILE A 32 -50.93 -5.41 -12.96
N PHE A 33 -51.57 -4.37 -13.40
CA PHE A 33 -50.90 -3.20 -13.96
C PHE A 33 -49.94 -2.52 -12.95
N LYS A 34 -50.38 -2.38 -11.71
CA LYS A 34 -49.56 -1.87 -10.60
C LYS A 34 -48.35 -2.74 -10.37
N PHE A 35 -48.53 -4.06 -10.27
CA PHE A 35 -47.48 -5.00 -9.93
C PHE A 35 -46.45 -5.17 -11.05
N VAL A 36 -46.88 -5.18 -12.31
CA VAL A 36 -46.00 -5.43 -13.48
C VAL A 36 -45.26 -4.18 -13.93
N ILE A 37 -45.84 -2.98 -13.79
CA ILE A 37 -45.27 -1.74 -14.35
C ILE A 37 -44.64 -0.86 -13.26
N ILE A 38 -45.30 -0.69 -12.13
CA ILE A 38 -44.87 0.29 -11.11
C ILE A 38 -43.73 -0.26 -10.28
N GLU A 39 -43.82 -1.51 -9.85
CA GLU A 39 -42.83 -2.13 -8.95
C GLU A 39 -41.43 -2.26 -9.57
N PRO A 40 -41.24 -2.73 -10.81
CA PRO A 40 -39.91 -2.85 -11.42
C PRO A 40 -39.25 -1.50 -11.72
N ILE A 41 -40.03 -0.42 -11.88
CA ILE A 41 -39.48 0.92 -12.12
C ILE A 41 -38.88 1.46 -10.82
N PHE A 42 -39.55 1.32 -9.70
CA PHE A 42 -39.05 1.78 -8.41
C PHE A 42 -37.77 1.03 -7.97
N LEU A 43 -37.72 -0.28 -8.15
CA LEU A 43 -36.55 -1.10 -7.83
C LEU A 43 -35.32 -0.72 -8.66
N LYS A 44 -35.48 -0.39 -9.93
CA LYS A 44 -34.38 0.06 -10.79
C LYS A 44 -33.85 1.44 -10.40
N THR A 45 -34.72 2.34 -10.01
CA THR A 45 -34.32 3.70 -9.60
C THR A 45 -33.52 3.67 -8.29
N GLU A 46 -33.90 2.85 -7.31
CA GLU A 46 -33.16 2.70 -6.05
C GLU A 46 -31.77 2.09 -6.23
N SER A 47 -31.63 1.13 -7.16
CA SER A 47 -30.32 0.54 -7.48
C SER A 47 -29.37 1.52 -8.15
N ILE A 48 -29.88 2.40 -8.98
CA ILE A 48 -29.12 3.46 -9.66
C ILE A 48 -28.66 4.52 -8.66
N ASP A 49 -29.51 4.93 -7.75
CA ASP A 49 -29.16 5.89 -6.68
C ASP A 49 -28.06 5.35 -5.74
N LYS A 50 -28.10 4.06 -5.41
CA LYS A 50 -27.02 3.41 -4.64
C LYS A 50 -25.70 3.43 -5.42
N GLN A 51 -25.70 3.05 -6.70
CA GLN A 51 -24.50 3.07 -7.55
C GLN A 51 -23.93 4.49 -7.71
N ILE A 52 -24.78 5.51 -7.83
CA ILE A 52 -24.35 6.91 -7.91
C ILE A 52 -23.70 7.34 -6.58
N LYS A 53 -24.26 6.97 -5.43
CA LYS A 53 -23.68 7.29 -4.12
C LYS A 53 -22.33 6.61 -3.92
N GLU A 54 -22.22 5.34 -4.27
CA GLU A 54 -20.96 4.59 -4.19
C GLU A 54 -19.88 5.20 -5.10
N LYS A 55 -20.22 5.49 -6.35
CA LYS A 55 -19.29 6.14 -7.29
C LYS A 55 -18.90 7.56 -6.87
N LYS A 56 -19.80 8.33 -6.25
CA LYS A 56 -19.47 9.65 -5.67
C LYS A 56 -18.49 9.56 -4.51
N VAL A 57 -18.58 8.52 -3.68
CA VAL A 57 -17.64 8.30 -2.57
C VAL A 57 -16.25 7.93 -3.12
N ILE A 58 -16.19 7.06 -4.12
CA ILE A 58 -14.93 6.70 -4.78
C ILE A 58 -14.31 7.93 -5.44
N LEU A 59 -15.09 8.69 -6.21
CA LEU A 59 -14.61 9.90 -6.87
C LEU A 59 -14.09 10.96 -5.88
N LYS A 60 -14.75 11.14 -4.74
CA LYS A 60 -14.24 12.03 -3.67
C LYS A 60 -12.91 11.55 -3.10
N LYS A 61 -12.72 10.24 -2.92
CA LYS A 61 -11.44 9.66 -2.48
C LYS A 61 -10.35 9.89 -3.54
N ASP A 62 -10.65 9.66 -4.79
CA ASP A 62 -9.70 9.84 -5.89
C ASP A 62 -9.31 11.32 -6.07
N LEU A 63 -10.26 12.25 -5.97
CA LEU A 63 -9.98 13.67 -5.98
C LEU A 63 -9.16 14.12 -4.78
N HIS A 64 -9.41 13.56 -3.60
CA HIS A 64 -8.60 13.83 -2.42
C HIS A 64 -7.18 13.28 -2.58
N LEU A 65 -7.02 12.08 -3.12
CA LEU A 65 -5.70 11.52 -3.45
C LEU A 65 -4.96 12.35 -4.49
N LEU A 66 -5.66 12.86 -5.50
CA LEU A 66 -5.07 13.76 -6.50
C LEU A 66 -4.64 15.10 -5.90
N SER A 67 -5.43 15.69 -4.99
CA SER A 67 -5.04 16.93 -4.30
C SER A 67 -3.83 16.73 -3.39
N LEU A 68 -3.67 15.53 -2.82
CA LEU A 68 -2.50 15.18 -2.02
C LEU A 68 -1.27 14.87 -2.87
N LYS A 69 -1.43 14.52 -4.15
CA LYS A 69 -0.32 14.16 -5.04
C LYS A 69 0.71 15.29 -5.16
N GLU A 70 0.23 16.50 -5.29
CA GLU A 70 1.11 17.68 -5.42
C GLU A 70 1.85 17.96 -4.12
N PHE A 71 1.16 17.86 -2.99
CA PHE A 71 1.77 17.97 -1.66
C PHE A 71 2.78 16.84 -1.41
N ILE A 72 2.43 15.61 -1.74
CA ILE A 72 3.34 14.44 -1.63
C ILE A 72 4.57 14.63 -2.53
N SER A 73 4.40 15.15 -3.75
CA SER A 73 5.51 15.42 -4.66
C SER A 73 6.47 16.45 -4.09
N GLN A 74 5.96 17.54 -3.52
CA GLN A 74 6.79 18.56 -2.86
C GLN A 74 7.50 18.04 -1.62
N GLU A 75 6.81 17.23 -0.80
CA GLU A 75 7.45 16.56 0.33
C GLU A 75 8.53 15.56 -0.12
N MET A 76 8.26 14.77 -1.16
CA MET A 76 9.25 13.83 -1.72
C MET A 76 10.50 14.54 -2.26
N ASP A 77 10.38 15.74 -2.80
CA ASP A 77 11.54 16.50 -3.28
C ASP A 77 12.49 16.91 -2.14
N LYS A 78 11.99 17.11 -0.94
CA LYS A 78 12.84 17.32 0.27
C LYS A 78 13.70 16.09 0.59
N TYR A 79 13.20 14.91 0.30
CA TYR A 79 13.90 13.64 0.50
C TYR A 79 14.68 13.18 -0.73
N SER A 80 14.71 13.99 -1.80
CA SER A 80 15.45 13.71 -3.04
C SER A 80 16.90 13.26 -2.82
N PRO A 81 17.67 13.79 -1.84
CA PRO A 81 19.04 13.34 -1.58
C PRO A 81 19.16 11.88 -1.15
N TYR A 82 18.08 11.31 -0.60
CA TYR A 82 18.06 9.92 -0.13
C TYR A 82 17.65 8.92 -1.20
N PHE A 83 17.11 9.40 -2.35
CA PHE A 83 16.78 8.52 -3.47
C PHE A 83 18.02 8.21 -4.30
N SER A 84 18.20 6.93 -4.57
CA SER A 84 19.27 6.45 -5.43
C SER A 84 18.73 6.03 -6.80
N LYS A 85 19.54 6.15 -7.83
CA LYS A 85 19.19 5.51 -9.11
C LYS A 85 19.23 3.99 -8.94
N LYS A 86 18.25 3.29 -9.52
CA LYS A 86 18.24 1.83 -9.50
C LYS A 86 19.51 1.29 -10.15
N MET A 87 20.28 0.53 -9.37
CA MET A 87 21.56 -0.03 -9.79
C MET A 87 21.57 -1.55 -9.57
N PRO A 88 22.38 -2.29 -10.35
CA PRO A 88 22.62 -3.70 -10.07
C PRO A 88 23.12 -3.90 -8.63
N LYS A 89 22.70 -5.01 -8.00
CA LYS A 89 23.01 -5.33 -6.59
C LYS A 89 24.50 -5.26 -6.26
N GLU A 90 25.32 -5.79 -7.14
CA GLU A 90 26.79 -5.84 -6.97
C GLU A 90 27.39 -4.43 -6.94
N LYS A 91 26.92 -3.57 -7.84
CA LYS A 91 27.37 -2.17 -7.92
C LYS A 91 26.93 -1.37 -6.68
N ALA A 92 25.68 -1.56 -6.28
CA ALA A 92 25.14 -0.94 -5.09
C ALA A 92 25.92 -1.37 -3.83
N THR A 93 26.13 -2.67 -3.67
CA THR A 93 26.93 -3.23 -2.56
C THR A 93 28.33 -2.66 -2.51
N THR A 94 29.02 -2.62 -3.65
CA THR A 94 30.39 -2.07 -3.73
C THR A 94 30.45 -0.59 -3.33
N GLN A 95 29.47 0.21 -3.73
CA GLN A 95 29.40 1.61 -3.31
C GLN A 95 29.14 1.78 -1.82
N LEU A 96 28.25 0.95 -1.24
CA LEU A 96 27.97 0.97 0.20
C LEU A 96 29.22 0.60 1.01
N LEU A 97 29.96 -0.44 0.59
CA LEU A 97 31.20 -0.84 1.25
C LEU A 97 32.24 0.29 1.22
N LYS A 98 32.47 0.92 0.08
CA LYS A 98 33.38 2.06 -0.05
C LYS A 98 32.99 3.25 0.83
N GLU A 99 31.69 3.50 0.98
CA GLU A 99 31.20 4.59 1.84
C GLU A 99 31.48 4.28 3.32
N ILE A 100 31.22 3.04 3.77
CA ILE A 100 31.53 2.61 5.14
C ILE A 100 33.04 2.68 5.40
N GLU A 101 33.89 2.25 4.45
CA GLU A 101 35.35 2.36 4.56
C GLU A 101 35.80 3.82 4.70
N LYS A 102 35.22 4.72 3.94
CA LYS A 102 35.50 6.15 4.01
C LYS A 102 35.13 6.72 5.39
N LEU A 103 33.93 6.41 5.88
CA LEU A 103 33.44 6.85 7.19
C LEU A 103 34.32 6.31 8.34
N ALA A 104 34.72 5.03 8.28
CA ALA A 104 35.61 4.43 9.25
C ALA A 104 36.98 5.12 9.28
N LYS A 105 37.54 5.41 8.10
CA LYS A 105 38.80 6.14 7.96
C LYS A 105 38.71 7.56 8.53
N GLN A 106 37.61 8.27 8.28
CA GLN A 106 37.39 9.61 8.83
C GLN A 106 37.28 9.62 10.36
N ALA A 107 36.68 8.59 10.95
CA ALA A 107 36.57 8.42 12.39
C ALA A 107 37.86 7.86 13.03
N GLY A 108 38.88 7.51 12.25
CA GLY A 108 40.11 6.91 12.75
C GLY A 108 39.96 5.47 13.22
N VAL A 109 38.93 4.75 12.77
CA VAL A 109 38.66 3.38 13.11
C VAL A 109 39.32 2.45 12.13
N TYR A 110 40.03 1.42 12.61
CA TYR A 110 40.64 0.40 11.80
C TYR A 110 39.65 -0.71 11.45
N LEU A 111 39.33 -0.87 10.16
CA LEU A 111 38.51 -1.96 9.68
C LEU A 111 39.33 -3.22 9.50
N VAL A 112 39.03 -4.25 10.31
CA VAL A 112 39.68 -5.56 10.22
C VAL A 112 39.14 -6.35 9.04
N TYR A 113 37.81 -6.35 8.87
CA TYR A 113 37.15 -6.86 7.68
C TYR A 113 35.77 -6.21 7.50
N ILE A 114 35.31 -6.20 6.27
CA ILE A 114 33.96 -5.84 5.87
C ILE A 114 33.46 -6.85 4.83
N ARG A 115 32.28 -7.43 5.07
CA ARG A 115 31.68 -8.45 4.20
C ARG A 115 30.23 -8.14 3.90
N PRO A 116 29.82 -8.20 2.63
CA PRO A 116 28.43 -8.15 2.29
C PRO A 116 27.71 -9.39 2.80
N GLY A 117 26.51 -9.20 3.32
CA GLY A 117 25.58 -10.26 3.73
C GLY A 117 24.47 -10.43 2.70
N SER A 118 23.23 -10.63 3.20
CA SER A 118 22.05 -10.78 2.36
C SER A 118 21.63 -9.45 1.72
N VAL A 119 21.04 -9.56 0.52
CA VAL A 119 20.40 -8.45 -0.17
C VAL A 119 18.95 -8.82 -0.41
N GLU A 120 18.05 -8.07 0.19
CA GLU A 120 16.61 -8.15 -0.05
C GLU A 120 16.22 -7.05 -1.04
N GLU A 121 15.59 -7.43 -2.14
CA GLU A 121 15.11 -6.49 -3.15
C GLU A 121 13.59 -6.51 -3.21
N LYS A 122 13.00 -5.31 -3.20
CA LYS A 122 11.58 -5.06 -3.49
C LYS A 122 11.47 -4.00 -4.58
N ASP A 123 10.27 -3.78 -5.10
CA ASP A 123 10.03 -2.93 -6.27
C ASP A 123 10.63 -1.52 -6.16
N PHE A 124 10.65 -0.96 -4.96
CA PHE A 124 11.05 0.43 -4.69
C PHE A 124 12.23 0.58 -3.73
N PHE A 125 12.80 -0.51 -3.20
CA PHE A 125 14.00 -0.44 -2.37
C PHE A 125 14.85 -1.72 -2.41
N GLN A 126 16.14 -1.56 -2.11
CA GLN A 126 17.07 -2.67 -1.78
C GLN A 126 17.58 -2.48 -0.36
N LYS A 127 17.51 -3.54 0.44
CA LYS A 127 18.06 -3.62 1.78
C LYS A 127 19.30 -4.51 1.76
N HIS A 128 20.45 -3.94 2.06
CA HIS A 128 21.72 -4.63 2.11
C HIS A 128 22.14 -4.84 3.56
N THR A 129 22.45 -6.07 3.93
CA THR A 129 23.06 -6.39 5.22
C THR A 129 24.57 -6.42 5.06
N ILE A 130 25.30 -5.74 5.94
CA ILE A 130 26.75 -5.66 5.87
C ILE A 130 27.31 -6.02 7.26
N ASN A 131 28.19 -7.02 7.29
CA ASN A 131 28.87 -7.45 8.50
C ASN A 131 30.28 -6.89 8.51
N LEU A 132 30.66 -6.25 9.60
CA LEU A 132 31.98 -5.69 9.73
C LEU A 132 32.58 -5.91 11.13
N ARG A 133 33.90 -5.94 11.17
CA ARG A 133 34.68 -5.91 12.41
C ARG A 133 35.66 -4.76 12.33
N CYS A 134 35.70 -3.97 13.37
CA CYS A 134 36.59 -2.84 13.47
C CYS A 134 37.25 -2.75 14.86
N GLU A 135 38.35 -2.01 14.93
CA GLU A 135 39.13 -1.76 16.12
C GLU A 135 39.37 -0.26 16.29
N GLY A 136 39.31 0.21 17.51
CA GLY A 136 39.53 1.59 17.85
C GLY A 136 39.34 1.85 19.33
N ASN A 137 39.61 3.04 19.78
CA ASN A 137 39.25 3.47 21.12
C ASN A 137 37.75 3.80 21.20
N MET A 138 37.19 3.96 22.39
CA MET A 138 35.76 4.21 22.59
C MET A 138 35.28 5.47 21.86
N TYR A 139 36.06 6.54 21.87
CA TYR A 139 35.72 7.79 21.21
C TYR A 139 35.63 7.62 19.68
N GLN A 140 36.61 6.94 19.08
CA GLN A 140 36.64 6.66 17.64
C GLN A 140 35.42 5.80 17.21
N LEU A 141 35.07 4.77 18.00
CA LEU A 141 33.92 3.92 17.71
C LEU A 141 32.60 4.69 17.79
N VAL A 142 32.41 5.51 18.82
CA VAL A 142 31.23 6.37 18.95
C VAL A 142 31.13 7.36 17.80
N SER A 143 32.25 8.00 17.44
CA SER A 143 32.31 8.91 16.28
C SER A 143 31.95 8.20 14.97
N PHE A 144 32.42 6.96 14.81
CA PHE A 144 32.10 6.14 13.64
C PHE A 144 30.60 5.78 13.59
N PHE A 145 30.00 5.40 14.74
CA PHE A 145 28.57 5.10 14.81
C PHE A 145 27.73 6.33 14.44
N HIS A 146 28.07 7.48 15.02
CA HIS A 146 27.43 8.74 14.69
C HIS A 146 27.56 9.07 13.19
N SER A 147 28.75 8.89 12.62
CA SER A 147 28.99 9.15 11.19
C SER A 147 28.19 8.23 10.27
N LEU A 148 28.00 6.96 10.68
CA LEU A 148 27.17 6.01 9.94
C LEU A 148 25.69 6.43 9.96
N GLU A 149 25.14 6.77 11.12
CA GLU A 149 23.73 7.14 11.26
C GLU A 149 23.40 8.51 10.67
N SER A 150 24.39 9.42 10.65
CA SER A 150 24.26 10.76 10.05
C SER A 150 24.56 10.82 8.56
N ALA A 151 24.94 9.69 7.94
CA ALA A 151 25.26 9.64 6.53
C ALA A 151 24.03 9.91 5.65
N GLN A 152 24.25 10.47 4.44
CA GLN A 152 23.18 10.68 3.44
C GLN A 152 22.49 9.39 2.99
N LYS A 153 23.17 8.25 3.13
CA LYS A 153 22.59 6.93 2.90
C LYS A 153 21.97 6.43 4.19
N LEU A 154 20.83 5.75 4.08
CA LEU A 154 20.09 5.21 5.22
C LEU A 154 20.82 3.99 5.81
N PHE A 155 21.86 4.24 6.59
CA PHE A 155 22.52 3.21 7.39
C PHE A 155 21.86 3.10 8.76
N THR A 156 21.66 1.87 9.21
CA THR A 156 21.13 1.55 10.54
C THR A 156 21.96 0.45 11.17
N ILE A 157 22.41 0.64 12.40
CA ILE A 157 23.14 -0.38 13.14
C ILE A 157 22.10 -1.34 13.75
N GLU A 158 22.07 -2.58 13.25
CA GLU A 158 21.14 -3.60 13.75
C GLU A 158 21.63 -4.26 15.02
N LYS A 159 22.91 -4.64 15.04
CA LYS A 159 23.55 -5.32 16.17
C LYS A 159 24.99 -4.87 16.27
N TYR A 160 25.48 -4.76 17.47
CA TYR A 160 26.90 -4.58 17.74
C TYR A 160 27.33 -5.30 19.01
N SER A 161 28.60 -5.67 19.08
CA SER A 161 29.23 -6.25 20.24
C SER A 161 30.62 -5.65 20.41
N LEU A 162 30.91 -5.15 21.60
CA LEU A 162 32.17 -4.55 21.95
C LEU A 162 32.90 -5.48 22.94
N SER A 163 34.19 -5.71 22.71
CA SER A 163 35.05 -6.42 23.62
C SER A 163 36.44 -5.79 23.61
N PRO A 164 37.19 -5.80 24.72
CA PRO A 164 38.56 -5.34 24.69
C PRO A 164 39.40 -6.24 23.78
N LYS A 165 40.36 -5.67 23.06
CA LYS A 165 41.26 -6.42 22.16
C LYS A 165 42.14 -7.41 22.94
N SER A 166 42.56 -6.98 24.11
CA SER A 166 43.33 -7.80 25.11
C SER A 166 43.01 -7.29 26.52
N PRO A 167 43.21 -8.11 27.56
CA PRO A 167 43.02 -7.69 28.95
C PRO A 167 43.81 -6.40 29.25
N GLY A 168 43.11 -5.34 29.71
CA GLY A 168 43.71 -4.05 30.00
C GLY A 168 44.00 -3.13 28.82
N SER A 169 43.60 -3.48 27.59
CA SER A 169 43.79 -2.64 26.40
C SER A 169 42.75 -1.55 26.32
N GLU A 170 43.14 -0.32 25.98
CA GLU A 170 42.24 0.79 25.62
C GLU A 170 41.61 0.60 24.24
N ILE A 171 42.18 -0.31 23.44
CA ILE A 171 41.63 -0.61 22.10
C ILE A 171 40.51 -1.65 22.23
N LEU A 172 39.37 -1.32 21.74
CA LEU A 172 38.21 -2.17 21.68
C LEU A 172 38.07 -2.79 20.28
N GLN A 173 37.62 -4.02 20.24
CA GLN A 173 37.17 -4.70 19.03
C GLN A 173 35.65 -4.64 18.97
N CYS A 174 35.15 -4.11 17.91
CA CYS A 174 33.71 -4.03 17.62
C CYS A 174 33.34 -4.96 16.47
N ARG A 175 32.36 -5.82 16.69
CA ARG A 175 31.64 -6.55 15.63
C ARG A 175 30.28 -5.93 15.48
N MET A 176 29.88 -5.61 14.25
CA MET A 176 28.57 -5.05 14.02
C MET A 176 27.94 -5.51 12.70
N THR A 177 26.63 -5.48 12.69
CA THR A 177 25.80 -5.66 11.49
C THR A 177 25.13 -4.34 11.18
N VAL A 178 25.41 -3.82 9.99
CA VAL A 178 24.82 -2.59 9.48
C VAL A 178 23.85 -2.94 8.37
N LEU A 179 22.66 -2.36 8.44
CA LEU A 179 21.68 -2.38 7.37
C LEU A 179 21.81 -1.10 6.56
N ALA A 180 21.89 -1.24 5.25
CA ALA A 180 21.85 -0.10 4.33
C ALA A 180 20.61 -0.21 3.44
N MET A 181 19.79 0.83 3.43
CA MET A 181 18.59 0.88 2.61
C MET A 181 18.79 1.86 1.45
N LEU A 182 18.62 1.37 0.23
CA LEU A 182 18.61 2.18 -0.98
C LEU A 182 17.18 2.24 -1.50
N VAL A 183 16.60 3.45 -1.50
CA VAL A 183 15.24 3.70 -1.99
C VAL A 183 15.33 4.23 -3.41
N TYR A 184 14.50 3.70 -4.30
CA TYR A 184 14.43 4.10 -5.71
C TYR A 184 13.16 4.91 -5.98
N ARG A 185 13.29 5.86 -6.89
CA ARG A 185 12.17 6.65 -7.41
C ARG A 185 11.74 6.13 -8.77
#